data_c5d7fdd3bd79c25ce967142a128ea9b4
#
_entry.id   c5d7fdd3bd79c25ce967142a128ea9b4
#
_cell.length_a   1.000
_cell.length_b   1.000
_cell.length_c   1.000
_cell.angle_alpha   90.00
_cell.angle_beta   90.00
_cell.angle_gamma   90.00
#
_symmetry.space_group_name_H-M   'P 1'
#
loop_
_entity.id
_entity.type
_entity.pdbx_description
1 polymer ?
#
loop_
_entity_poly.entity_id
_entity_poly.type
_entity_poly.pdbx_seq_one_letter_code
_entity_poly.pdbx_strand_id
1 'polypeptide(L)'
;VTDISNTKQPTHNPVRRWLMRLFIFVVLLAILAGVNLAYNVIDSTENILEKSADELLYVSAFDGFLDEWQLYDGQQSAQVVDGTMQLDVTSIGQATWSVTQPTFTDFDITVNAEAVAGPIDNAFGVVFRLQSGADDTCDLPYIILCGIGDTLPLFDLAIRQVVDSEGGAGSINYYTFLISSDGYYSVWKVQDGVEQRLSAWIQTPVVNQELNAENEVRVVARGSQFQFFINGEQMLLCIPNDPTATSTYSGGECFDGTMQGILTDDSIPTGQLGVIAQATQTGGGGVSIQFDNLTVFSPSNDVATGNSNA
;
A
#
# COMPACT_ATOMS: atom_id res chain seq x y z
N VAL A 1 89.93 10.46 9.85
CA VAL A 1 89.10 9.71 10.75
C VAL A 1 87.68 10.08 10.40
N THR A 2 87.02 9.23 9.63
CA THR A 2 85.60 9.41 9.21
C THR A 2 84.75 8.39 9.97
N ASP A 3 83.87 8.92 10.79
CA ASP A 3 82.88 8.17 11.55
C ASP A 3 81.64 7.87 10.65
N ILE A 4 81.38 6.58 10.40
CA ILE A 4 80.25 6.13 9.59
C ILE A 4 79.09 5.81 10.55
N SER A 5 78.11 6.72 10.67
CA SER A 5 76.90 6.51 11.42
C SER A 5 76.02 5.47 10.71
N ASN A 6 75.83 4.34 11.37
CA ASN A 6 75.05 3.20 10.95
C ASN A 6 73.57 3.48 11.26
N THR A 7 72.78 4.03 10.32
CA THR A 7 71.35 4.18 10.43
C THR A 7 70.67 2.85 10.17
N LYS A 8 70.20 2.17 11.20
CA LYS A 8 69.30 0.99 11.09
C LYS A 8 68.00 1.40 10.42
N GLN A 9 67.78 0.94 9.19
CA GLN A 9 66.45 1.05 8.56
C GLN A 9 65.44 0.17 9.34
N PRO A 10 64.21 0.67 9.57
CA PRO A 10 63.17 -0.11 10.22
C PRO A 10 62.74 -1.23 9.30
N THR A 11 62.96 -2.47 9.72
CA THR A 11 62.52 -3.69 8.98
C THR A 11 61.00 -3.74 9.00
N HIS A 12 60.40 -3.45 7.87
CA HIS A 12 58.95 -3.55 7.63
C HIS A 12 58.55 -5.05 7.56
N ASN A 13 57.95 -5.55 8.63
CA ASN A 13 57.47 -6.92 8.69
C ASN A 13 56.12 -7.04 7.95
N PRO A 14 56.06 -7.66 6.74
CA PRO A 14 54.85 -7.71 5.92
C PRO A 14 53.73 -8.51 6.59
N VAL A 15 54.06 -9.48 7.44
CA VAL A 15 53.09 -10.31 8.18
C VAL A 15 52.32 -9.47 9.19
N ARG A 16 52.97 -8.49 9.89
CA ARG A 16 52.30 -7.61 10.83
C ARG A 16 51.29 -6.71 10.17
N ARG A 17 51.58 -6.22 8.94
CA ARG A 17 50.64 -5.40 8.16
C ARG A 17 49.44 -6.22 7.69
N TRP A 18 49.65 -7.45 7.27
CA TRP A 18 48.57 -8.35 6.86
C TRP A 18 47.67 -8.73 8.04
N LEU A 19 48.22 -9.05 9.19
CA LEU A 19 47.48 -9.32 10.43
C LEU A 19 46.67 -8.08 10.88
N MET A 20 47.23 -6.89 10.77
CA MET A 20 46.54 -5.64 11.13
C MET A 20 45.34 -5.36 10.18
N ARG A 21 45.49 -5.63 8.88
CA ARG A 21 44.37 -5.50 7.90
C ARG A 21 43.27 -6.55 8.17
N LEU A 22 43.66 -7.79 8.48
CA LEU A 22 42.71 -8.84 8.85
C LEU A 22 41.94 -8.48 10.13
N PHE A 23 42.63 -7.92 11.13
CA PHE A 23 42.00 -7.47 12.37
C PHE A 23 41.02 -6.33 12.13
N ILE A 24 41.38 -5.34 11.33
CA ILE A 24 40.49 -4.23 10.95
C ILE A 24 39.24 -4.78 10.20
N PHE A 25 39.43 -5.72 9.28
CA PHE A 25 38.34 -6.33 8.55
C PHE A 25 37.36 -7.09 9.47
N VAL A 26 37.89 -7.86 10.42
CA VAL A 26 37.07 -8.59 11.41
C VAL A 26 36.29 -7.63 12.31
N VAL A 27 36.91 -6.52 12.74
CA VAL A 27 36.26 -5.47 13.54
C VAL A 27 35.15 -4.78 12.76
N LEU A 28 35.37 -4.48 11.47
CA LEU A 28 34.33 -3.90 10.61
C LEU A 28 33.14 -4.85 10.39
N LEU A 29 33.41 -6.15 10.21
CA LEU A 29 32.35 -7.16 10.12
C LEU A 29 31.57 -7.27 11.43
N ALA A 30 32.24 -7.21 12.58
CA ALA A 30 31.57 -7.24 13.89
C ALA A 30 30.70 -6.00 14.12
N ILE A 31 31.15 -4.83 13.69
CA ILE A 31 30.36 -3.57 13.74
C ILE A 31 29.12 -3.68 12.83
N LEU A 32 29.29 -4.15 11.58
CA LEU A 32 28.18 -4.36 10.66
C LEU A 32 27.16 -5.35 11.20
N ALA A 33 27.61 -6.47 11.76
CA ALA A 33 26.73 -7.44 12.40
C ALA A 33 26.00 -6.86 13.62
N GLY A 34 26.69 -6.05 14.43
CA GLY A 34 26.11 -5.37 15.58
C GLY A 34 25.05 -4.33 15.19
N VAL A 35 25.29 -3.56 14.13
CA VAL A 35 24.32 -2.60 13.58
C VAL A 35 23.10 -3.33 13.04
N ASN A 36 23.29 -4.40 12.29
CA ASN A 36 22.19 -5.21 11.77
C ASN A 36 21.34 -5.82 12.90
N LEU A 37 22.00 -6.37 13.95
CA LEU A 37 21.30 -6.91 15.11
C LEU A 37 20.52 -5.82 15.86
N ALA A 38 21.10 -4.62 16.02
CA ALA A 38 20.46 -3.49 16.68
C ALA A 38 19.25 -3.02 15.85
N TYR A 39 19.37 -2.96 14.53
CA TYR A 39 18.27 -2.60 13.63
C TYR A 39 17.10 -3.58 13.74
N ASN A 40 17.37 -4.88 13.68
CA ASN A 40 16.35 -5.92 13.83
C ASN A 40 15.71 -5.94 15.24
N VAL A 41 16.44 -5.59 16.28
CA VAL A 41 15.89 -5.48 17.66
C VAL A 41 15.00 -4.24 17.78
N ILE A 42 15.36 -3.12 17.17
CA ILE A 42 14.54 -1.89 17.18
C ILE A 42 13.25 -2.15 16.41
N ASP A 43 13.32 -2.73 15.22
CA ASP A 43 12.16 -3.06 14.39
C ASP A 43 11.21 -4.05 15.09
N SER A 44 11.75 -5.06 15.77
CA SER A 44 10.93 -6.01 16.54
C SER A 44 10.36 -5.45 17.83
N THR A 45 10.94 -4.38 18.41
CA THR A 45 10.37 -3.72 19.60
C THR A 45 9.28 -2.72 19.27
N GLU A 46 9.28 -2.12 18.08
CA GLU A 46 8.16 -1.25 17.64
C GLU A 46 6.85 -2.03 17.49
N ASN A 47 6.92 -3.32 17.16
CA ASN A 47 5.74 -4.19 17.07
C ASN A 47 5.18 -4.66 18.42
N ILE A 48 5.84 -4.39 19.54
CA ILE A 48 5.42 -4.86 20.90
C ILE A 48 4.80 -3.73 21.74
N LEU A 49 4.98 -2.46 21.35
CA LEU A 49 4.30 -1.35 22.00
C LEU A 49 2.81 -1.42 21.66
N GLU A 50 1.96 -1.64 22.66
CA GLU A 50 0.52 -1.40 22.52
C GLU A 50 0.35 0.05 22.06
N LYS A 51 0.01 0.22 20.77
CA LYS A 51 -0.20 1.55 20.19
C LYS A 51 -1.40 2.17 20.89
N SER A 52 -1.22 3.39 21.41
CA SER A 52 -2.34 4.12 22.00
C SER A 52 -3.38 4.43 20.93
N ALA A 53 -4.66 4.43 21.31
CA ALA A 53 -5.72 4.87 20.39
C ALA A 53 -5.42 6.28 19.87
N ASP A 54 -5.75 6.55 18.61
CA ASP A 54 -5.53 7.82 17.91
C ASP A 54 -4.04 8.24 17.77
N GLU A 55 -3.10 7.31 17.87
CA GLU A 55 -1.70 7.57 17.59
C GLU A 55 -1.46 7.69 16.07
N LEU A 56 -0.74 8.75 15.64
CA LEU A 56 -0.35 8.89 14.24
C LEU A 56 0.71 7.83 13.89
N LEU A 57 0.38 6.95 12.95
CA LEU A 57 1.24 5.85 12.48
C LEU A 57 2.02 6.24 11.22
N TYR A 58 1.37 6.98 10.31
CA TYR A 58 1.94 7.37 9.03
C TYR A 58 1.25 8.62 8.48
N VAL A 59 1.99 9.44 7.74
CA VAL A 59 1.45 10.62 7.05
C VAL A 59 2.20 10.86 5.76
N SER A 60 1.49 11.21 4.69
CA SER A 60 2.07 11.67 3.43
C SER A 60 1.21 12.81 2.85
N ALA A 61 1.83 13.95 2.61
CA ALA A 61 1.27 15.05 1.84
C ALA A 61 1.86 15.09 0.42
N PHE A 62 2.56 14.02 0.01
CA PHE A 62 3.21 13.84 -1.29
C PHE A 62 4.13 14.99 -1.74
N ASP A 63 4.57 15.86 -0.82
CA ASP A 63 5.42 17.03 -1.06
C ASP A 63 6.88 16.86 -0.59
N GLY A 64 7.24 15.68 -0.04
CA GLY A 64 8.51 15.37 0.60
C GLY A 64 9.26 14.20 -0.02
N PHE A 65 9.96 13.44 0.84
CA PHE A 65 10.63 12.21 0.45
C PHE A 65 9.60 11.11 0.16
N LEU A 66 9.68 10.54 -1.03
CA LEU A 66 8.70 9.58 -1.54
C LEU A 66 9.29 8.16 -1.66
N ASP A 67 10.45 7.91 -1.05
CA ASP A 67 11.14 6.62 -1.09
C ASP A 67 10.30 5.47 -0.48
N GLU A 68 9.26 5.82 0.27
CA GLU A 68 8.33 4.87 0.88
C GLU A 68 7.12 4.52 -0.01
N TRP A 69 6.99 5.16 -1.17
CA TRP A 69 5.91 4.93 -2.12
C TRP A 69 6.39 4.20 -3.36
N GLN A 70 5.55 3.33 -3.89
CA GLN A 70 5.81 2.65 -5.16
C GLN A 70 5.46 3.60 -6.31
N LEU A 71 6.49 4.24 -6.91
CA LEU A 71 6.35 5.13 -8.06
C LEU A 71 6.81 4.43 -9.34
N TYR A 72 6.12 4.69 -10.44
CA TYR A 72 6.46 4.14 -11.76
C TYR A 72 5.83 4.96 -12.88
N ASP A 73 6.33 4.78 -14.10
CA ASP A 73 5.88 5.42 -15.33
C ASP A 73 5.67 4.37 -16.44
N GLY A 74 4.67 4.58 -17.31
CA GLY A 74 4.35 3.65 -18.40
C GLY A 74 2.96 3.87 -18.98
N GLN A 75 2.33 2.81 -19.46
CA GLN A 75 0.92 2.83 -19.87
C GLN A 75 -0.02 3.10 -18.69
N GLN A 76 0.42 2.75 -17.53
CA GLN A 76 -0.15 3.10 -16.25
C GLN A 76 0.96 3.76 -15.46
N SER A 77 0.65 4.79 -14.71
CA SER A 77 1.66 5.49 -13.91
C SER A 77 1.18 5.82 -12.52
N ALA A 78 2.14 5.88 -11.61
CA ALA A 78 1.99 6.42 -10.28
C ALA A 78 3.12 7.42 -10.06
N GLN A 79 2.80 8.69 -10.05
CA GLN A 79 3.78 9.78 -10.00
C GLN A 79 3.31 10.85 -9.03
N VAL A 80 4.26 11.63 -8.51
CA VAL A 80 3.92 12.83 -7.77
C VAL A 80 3.98 14.04 -8.71
N VAL A 81 2.86 14.72 -8.82
CA VAL A 81 2.67 15.90 -9.67
C VAL A 81 2.14 17.04 -8.80
N ASP A 82 2.89 18.15 -8.75
CA ASP A 82 2.51 19.36 -7.99
C ASP A 82 2.15 19.11 -6.52
N GLY A 83 2.80 18.10 -5.88
CA GLY A 83 2.57 17.75 -4.48
C GLY A 83 1.40 16.78 -4.25
N THR A 84 0.82 16.19 -5.28
CA THR A 84 -0.23 15.16 -5.19
C THR A 84 0.24 13.84 -5.80
N MET A 85 -0.21 12.71 -5.27
CA MET A 85 -0.03 11.41 -5.90
C MET A 85 -1.03 11.29 -7.05
N GLN A 86 -0.54 11.27 -8.28
CA GLN A 86 -1.35 11.08 -9.47
C GLN A 86 -1.23 9.66 -10.00
N LEU A 87 -2.37 9.00 -10.17
CA LEU A 87 -2.49 7.70 -10.82
C LEU A 87 -3.16 7.87 -12.19
N ASP A 88 -2.46 7.46 -13.26
CA ASP A 88 -2.99 7.46 -14.62
C ASP A 88 -3.22 6.04 -15.10
N VAL A 89 -4.43 5.74 -15.55
CA VAL A 89 -4.83 4.47 -16.15
C VAL A 89 -5.30 4.74 -17.57
N THR A 90 -4.51 4.37 -18.56
CA THR A 90 -4.82 4.64 -19.98
C THR A 90 -5.69 3.58 -20.63
N SER A 91 -5.71 2.36 -20.10
CA SER A 91 -6.40 1.21 -20.68
C SER A 91 -7.68 0.88 -19.91
N ILE A 92 -8.79 0.76 -20.64
CA ILE A 92 -10.10 0.36 -20.10
C ILE A 92 -10.02 -1.01 -19.43
N GLY A 93 -10.66 -1.16 -18.28
CA GLY A 93 -10.70 -2.40 -17.52
C GLY A 93 -9.41 -2.71 -16.76
N GLN A 94 -8.47 -1.75 -16.72
CA GLN A 94 -7.24 -1.87 -15.95
C GLN A 94 -7.31 -1.02 -14.69
N ALA A 95 -6.52 -1.42 -13.69
CA ALA A 95 -6.31 -0.67 -12.46
C ALA A 95 -4.82 -0.41 -12.25
N THR A 96 -4.51 0.63 -11.48
CA THR A 96 -3.16 0.92 -11.02
C THR A 96 -3.21 1.41 -9.59
N TRP A 97 -2.15 1.20 -8.83
CA TRP A 97 -2.06 1.61 -7.42
C TRP A 97 -0.67 2.08 -7.06
N SER A 98 -0.59 2.86 -6.01
CA SER A 98 0.66 3.13 -5.30
C SER A 98 0.48 2.79 -3.83
N VAL A 99 1.44 2.09 -3.23
CA VAL A 99 1.35 1.60 -1.85
C VAL A 99 2.56 2.02 -1.06
N THR A 100 2.37 2.12 0.26
CA THR A 100 3.42 2.38 1.24
C THR A 100 4.28 1.13 1.46
N GLN A 101 5.54 1.29 1.88
CA GLN A 101 6.37 0.16 2.29
C GLN A 101 5.91 -0.47 3.62
N PRO A 102 5.52 0.30 4.67
CA PRO A 102 5.04 -0.28 5.92
C PRO A 102 3.78 -1.13 5.74
N THR A 103 3.67 -2.20 6.54
CA THR A 103 2.48 -3.04 6.64
C THR A 103 1.70 -2.73 7.91
N PHE A 104 0.37 -2.85 7.82
CA PHE A 104 -0.55 -2.51 8.91
C PHE A 104 -1.52 -3.66 9.16
N THR A 105 -1.84 -3.90 10.43
CA THR A 105 -2.91 -4.83 10.86
C THR A 105 -4.18 -4.05 11.18
N ASP A 106 -4.08 -3.16 12.18
CA ASP A 106 -5.14 -2.26 12.60
C ASP A 106 -4.77 -0.83 12.22
N PHE A 107 -5.70 -0.11 11.61
CA PHE A 107 -5.45 1.22 11.10
C PHE A 107 -6.75 2.02 10.93
N ASP A 108 -6.58 3.32 10.84
CA ASP A 108 -7.58 4.31 10.47
C ASP A 108 -6.94 5.20 9.40
N ILE A 109 -7.13 4.84 8.12
CA ILE A 109 -6.57 5.56 6.99
C ILE A 109 -7.58 6.55 6.43
N THR A 110 -7.12 7.77 6.18
CA THR A 110 -7.89 8.82 5.49
C THR A 110 -7.04 9.39 4.36
N VAL A 111 -7.66 9.65 3.21
CA VAL A 111 -7.02 10.30 2.05
C VAL A 111 -8.04 11.15 1.31
N ASN A 112 -7.62 12.32 0.81
CA ASN A 112 -8.38 13.11 -0.14
C ASN A 112 -8.14 12.57 -1.54
N ALA A 113 -9.20 12.46 -2.35
CA ALA A 113 -9.14 11.92 -3.70
C ALA A 113 -10.08 12.66 -4.66
N GLU A 114 -9.60 12.94 -5.88
CA GLU A 114 -10.41 13.52 -6.96
C GLU A 114 -10.02 12.95 -8.33
N ALA A 115 -11.02 12.80 -9.20
CA ALA A 115 -10.77 12.49 -10.61
C ALA A 115 -10.55 13.80 -11.37
N VAL A 116 -9.38 13.94 -12.00
CA VAL A 116 -9.01 15.18 -12.73
C VAL A 116 -9.21 15.05 -14.24
N ALA A 117 -9.25 13.81 -14.77
CA ALA A 117 -9.53 13.56 -16.18
C ALA A 117 -10.17 12.18 -16.41
N GLY A 118 -10.88 12.07 -17.52
CA GLY A 118 -11.53 10.83 -17.95
C GLY A 118 -13.04 10.85 -17.74
N PRO A 119 -13.70 9.69 -17.95
CA PRO A 119 -15.13 9.55 -17.69
C PRO A 119 -15.44 9.61 -16.19
N ILE A 120 -16.66 10.07 -15.84
CA ILE A 120 -17.13 10.07 -14.44
C ILE A 120 -17.52 8.67 -13.94
N ASP A 121 -17.88 7.74 -14.83
CA ASP A 121 -17.97 6.31 -14.51
C ASP A 121 -16.53 5.74 -14.45
N ASN A 122 -15.93 5.90 -13.31
CA ASN A 122 -14.57 5.49 -12.96
C ASN A 122 -14.58 4.78 -11.60
N ALA A 123 -13.42 4.37 -11.10
CA ALA A 123 -13.32 3.85 -9.75
C ALA A 123 -11.98 4.24 -9.14
N PHE A 124 -11.98 4.77 -7.92
CA PHE A 124 -10.74 5.13 -7.21
C PHE A 124 -10.97 5.15 -5.70
N GLY A 125 -9.89 5.08 -4.93
CA GLY A 125 -9.98 5.11 -3.48
C GLY A 125 -8.80 4.45 -2.80
N VAL A 126 -9.06 3.65 -1.77
CA VAL A 126 -8.05 3.03 -0.91
C VAL A 126 -7.89 1.55 -1.24
N VAL A 127 -6.65 1.11 -1.43
CA VAL A 127 -6.23 -0.29 -1.37
C VAL A 127 -5.63 -0.57 0.01
N PHE A 128 -6.02 -1.68 0.64
CA PHE A 128 -5.55 -1.99 1.99
C PHE A 128 -5.31 -3.48 2.19
N ARG A 129 -4.39 -3.77 3.13
CA ARG A 129 -3.87 -5.10 3.41
C ARG A 129 -3.34 -5.79 2.15
N LEU A 130 -2.68 -5.01 1.27
CA LEU A 130 -2.10 -5.57 0.07
C LEU A 130 -0.91 -6.45 0.44
N GLN A 131 -0.96 -7.69 -0.04
CA GLN A 131 0.10 -8.67 0.03
C GLN A 131 0.46 -9.05 -1.40
N SER A 132 1.68 -8.73 -1.81
CA SER A 132 2.25 -9.24 -3.06
C SER A 132 3.02 -10.51 -2.75
N GLY A 133 2.70 -11.62 -3.41
CA GLY A 133 3.39 -12.88 -3.21
C GLY A 133 4.73 -13.00 -3.93
N ALA A 134 5.31 -11.91 -4.40
CA ALA A 134 6.73 -11.86 -4.72
C ALA A 134 7.48 -11.97 -3.38
N ASP A 135 8.37 -12.95 -3.25
CA ASP A 135 9.32 -12.98 -2.17
C ASP A 135 10.00 -11.61 -2.09
N ASP A 136 9.61 -10.79 -1.10
CA ASP A 136 10.27 -9.52 -0.75
C ASP A 136 11.68 -9.75 -0.19
N THR A 137 12.34 -10.81 -0.64
CA THR A 137 13.77 -11.06 -0.40
C THR A 137 14.59 -10.27 -1.43
N CYS A 138 14.44 -8.94 -1.47
CA CYS A 138 15.56 -8.09 -1.77
C CYS A 138 16.51 -8.14 -0.57
N ASP A 139 17.03 -9.33 -0.26
CA ASP A 139 18.12 -9.50 0.71
C ASP A 139 19.32 -8.66 0.29
N LEU A 140 19.95 -8.02 1.26
CA LEU A 140 21.04 -7.04 1.16
C LEU A 140 22.10 -7.21 0.05
N PRO A 141 22.41 -8.40 -0.49
CA PRO A 141 23.32 -8.50 -1.63
C PRO A 141 22.69 -8.18 -2.99
N TYR A 142 21.37 -8.12 -3.09
CA TYR A 142 20.62 -7.91 -4.33
C TYR A 142 20.13 -6.48 -4.56
N ILE A 143 20.31 -5.56 -3.60
CA ILE A 143 19.93 -4.12 -3.73
C ILE A 143 20.52 -3.49 -4.99
N ILE A 144 21.71 -3.92 -5.43
CA ILE A 144 22.33 -3.43 -6.67
C ILE A 144 21.58 -3.90 -7.93
N LEU A 145 20.89 -5.04 -7.87
CA LEU A 145 20.13 -5.56 -9.02
C LEU A 145 18.67 -5.06 -9.02
N CYS A 146 18.06 -4.76 -7.86
CA CYS A 146 16.72 -4.17 -7.80
C CYS A 146 16.71 -2.73 -8.32
N GLY A 147 17.77 -1.95 -8.12
CA GLY A 147 17.92 -0.57 -8.65
C GLY A 147 18.25 -0.46 -10.14
N ILE A 148 18.51 -1.58 -10.85
CA ILE A 148 18.76 -1.58 -12.30
C ILE A 148 17.50 -1.94 -13.09
N GLY A 149 16.42 -2.34 -12.42
CA GLY A 149 15.14 -2.73 -13.03
C GLY A 149 14.37 -1.59 -13.72
N ASP A 150 14.70 -0.33 -13.45
CA ASP A 150 14.01 0.85 -13.99
C ASP A 150 14.24 1.10 -15.49
N THR A 151 15.00 0.26 -16.17
CA THR A 151 15.27 0.43 -17.62
C THR A 151 14.74 -0.69 -18.51
N LEU A 152 14.03 -1.67 -17.96
CA LEU A 152 13.47 -2.76 -18.75
C LEU A 152 11.93 -2.78 -18.68
N PRO A 153 11.24 -2.89 -19.84
CA PRO A 153 9.76 -2.88 -19.91
C PRO A 153 9.15 -4.21 -19.42
N LEU A 154 9.63 -4.73 -18.27
CA LEU A 154 9.19 -6.01 -17.71
C LEU A 154 8.04 -5.82 -16.70
N PHE A 155 7.78 -4.61 -16.24
CA PHE A 155 6.68 -4.33 -15.29
C PHE A 155 5.30 -4.43 -15.94
N ASP A 156 5.17 -4.06 -17.22
CA ASP A 156 3.92 -4.26 -17.99
C ASP A 156 3.59 -5.77 -18.20
N LEU A 157 4.63 -6.62 -18.10
CA LEU A 157 4.50 -8.07 -18.19
C LEU A 157 4.17 -8.71 -16.84
N ALA A 158 4.56 -8.12 -15.70
CA ALA A 158 4.36 -8.71 -14.38
C ALA A 158 2.89 -8.70 -13.95
N ILE A 159 2.15 -7.63 -14.25
CA ILE A 159 0.70 -7.56 -13.96
C ILE A 159 -0.09 -8.53 -14.86
N ARG A 160 0.34 -8.74 -16.12
CA ARG A 160 -0.27 -9.73 -17.01
C ARG A 160 0.15 -11.16 -16.73
N GLN A 161 1.39 -11.41 -16.26
CA GLN A 161 1.86 -12.77 -15.97
C GLN A 161 1.36 -13.33 -14.64
N VAL A 162 0.93 -12.50 -13.68
CA VAL A 162 0.30 -12.97 -12.44
C VAL A 162 -1.05 -13.67 -12.74
N VAL A 163 -1.70 -13.30 -13.84
CA VAL A 163 -3.02 -13.90 -14.23
C VAL A 163 -2.87 -15.13 -15.13
N ASP A 164 -1.74 -15.31 -15.86
CA ASP A 164 -1.65 -16.31 -16.93
C ASP A 164 -0.59 -17.42 -16.74
N SER A 165 0.18 -17.48 -15.65
CA SER A 165 1.17 -18.57 -15.48
C SER A 165 0.79 -19.57 -14.39
N GLU A 166 0.42 -20.76 -14.81
CA GLU A 166 0.52 -21.96 -14.01
C GLU A 166 1.99 -22.19 -13.62
N GLY A 167 2.39 -21.70 -12.44
CA GLY A 167 3.71 -21.99 -11.88
C GLY A 167 4.38 -20.81 -11.19
N GLY A 168 4.11 -20.56 -9.91
CA GLY A 168 5.04 -19.90 -9.01
C GLY A 168 5.05 -18.38 -8.95
N ALA A 169 4.10 -17.68 -9.53
CA ALA A 169 3.86 -16.28 -9.20
C ALA A 169 3.10 -16.23 -7.87
N GLY A 170 3.63 -15.52 -6.89
CA GLY A 170 2.97 -15.34 -5.61
C GLY A 170 1.58 -14.74 -5.79
N SER A 171 0.60 -15.26 -5.05
CA SER A 171 -0.77 -14.77 -5.11
C SER A 171 -0.85 -13.35 -4.57
N ILE A 172 -1.51 -12.46 -5.29
CA ILE A 172 -1.79 -11.11 -4.81
C ILE A 172 -3.10 -11.11 -4.03
N ASN A 173 -3.07 -10.56 -2.82
CA ASN A 173 -4.22 -10.47 -1.94
C ASN A 173 -4.41 -9.02 -1.48
N TYR A 174 -5.63 -8.50 -1.51
CA TYR A 174 -5.92 -7.15 -1.03
C TYR A 174 -7.42 -6.91 -0.90
N TYR A 175 -7.79 -5.84 -0.20
CA TYR A 175 -9.12 -5.24 -0.25
C TYR A 175 -9.06 -3.87 -0.92
N THR A 176 -10.20 -3.43 -1.47
CA THR A 176 -10.38 -2.05 -1.92
C THR A 176 -11.69 -1.47 -1.43
N PHE A 177 -11.66 -0.20 -1.06
CA PHE A 177 -12.81 0.66 -0.93
C PHE A 177 -12.76 1.70 -2.03
N LEU A 178 -13.72 1.66 -2.93
CA LEU A 178 -13.77 2.45 -4.14
C LEU A 178 -14.97 3.40 -4.14
N ILE A 179 -14.75 4.60 -4.65
CA ILE A 179 -15.78 5.55 -5.02
C ILE A 179 -15.72 5.80 -6.53
N SER A 180 -16.77 6.38 -7.08
CA SER A 180 -16.85 6.78 -8.49
C SER A 180 -17.39 8.19 -8.61
N SER A 181 -16.87 8.97 -9.58
CA SER A 181 -17.27 10.37 -9.79
C SER A 181 -18.73 10.54 -10.22
N ASP A 182 -19.44 9.48 -10.54
CA ASP A 182 -20.88 9.47 -10.79
C ASP A 182 -21.74 9.17 -9.53
N GLY A 183 -21.10 9.10 -8.33
CA GLY A 183 -21.78 9.03 -7.05
C GLY A 183 -22.01 7.63 -6.50
N TYR A 184 -21.19 6.67 -6.85
CA TYR A 184 -21.27 5.29 -6.32
C TYR A 184 -20.09 4.95 -5.42
N TYR A 185 -20.27 3.93 -4.58
CA TYR A 185 -19.18 3.29 -3.82
C TYR A 185 -19.34 1.78 -3.77
N SER A 186 -18.24 1.05 -3.56
CA SER A 186 -18.20 -0.41 -3.53
C SER A 186 -17.01 -0.92 -2.72
N VAL A 187 -17.09 -2.17 -2.23
CA VAL A 187 -15.98 -2.86 -1.55
C VAL A 187 -15.70 -4.19 -2.22
N TRP A 188 -14.42 -4.42 -2.49
CA TRP A 188 -13.96 -5.63 -3.17
C TRP A 188 -12.81 -6.29 -2.40
N LYS A 189 -12.64 -7.57 -2.63
CA LYS A 189 -11.50 -8.37 -2.21
C LYS A 189 -10.91 -9.09 -3.42
N VAL A 190 -9.59 -9.13 -3.50
CA VAL A 190 -8.87 -10.07 -4.36
C VAL A 190 -8.13 -11.03 -3.45
N GLN A 191 -8.32 -12.31 -3.63
CA GLN A 191 -7.63 -13.36 -2.90
C GLN A 191 -7.18 -14.45 -3.87
N ASP A 192 -5.87 -14.75 -3.85
CA ASP A 192 -5.25 -15.68 -4.79
C ASP A 192 -5.54 -15.35 -6.26
N GLY A 193 -5.60 -14.05 -6.59
CA GLY A 193 -5.95 -13.56 -7.91
C GLY A 193 -7.44 -13.65 -8.28
N VAL A 194 -8.29 -14.13 -7.37
CA VAL A 194 -9.75 -14.21 -7.58
C VAL A 194 -10.43 -12.99 -6.98
N GLU A 195 -11.15 -12.26 -7.82
CA GLU A 195 -11.88 -11.06 -7.43
C GLU A 195 -13.26 -11.42 -6.87
N GLN A 196 -13.62 -10.87 -5.71
CA GLN A 196 -14.92 -11.00 -5.06
C GLN A 196 -15.47 -9.63 -4.68
N ARG A 197 -16.69 -9.34 -5.11
CA ARG A 197 -17.41 -8.12 -4.71
C ARG A 197 -18.09 -8.35 -3.35
N LEU A 198 -17.51 -7.77 -2.29
CA LEU A 198 -18.02 -7.87 -0.92
C LEU A 198 -19.24 -6.99 -0.68
N SER A 199 -19.27 -5.79 -1.28
CA SER A 199 -20.44 -4.93 -1.33
C SER A 199 -20.59 -4.38 -2.75
N ALA A 200 -21.79 -4.53 -3.32
CA ALA A 200 -22.13 -4.03 -4.65
C ALA A 200 -21.96 -2.50 -4.74
N TRP A 201 -21.94 -1.99 -5.95
CA TRP A 201 -22.01 -0.55 -6.19
C TRP A 201 -23.33 0.01 -5.68
N ILE A 202 -23.25 0.97 -4.76
CA ILE A 202 -24.37 1.63 -4.10
C ILE A 202 -24.29 3.12 -4.40
N GLN A 203 -25.36 3.69 -4.91
CA GLN A 203 -25.43 5.12 -5.17
C GLN A 203 -25.66 5.88 -3.86
N THR A 204 -24.96 7.00 -3.68
CA THR A 204 -25.10 7.87 -2.52
C THR A 204 -24.92 9.37 -2.91
N PRO A 205 -25.70 10.28 -2.32
CA PRO A 205 -25.47 11.70 -2.49
C PRO A 205 -24.28 12.24 -1.67
N VAL A 206 -23.65 11.41 -0.85
CA VAL A 206 -22.50 11.78 0.01
C VAL A 206 -21.24 11.99 -0.82
N VAL A 207 -21.10 11.29 -1.94
CA VAL A 207 -19.99 11.49 -2.89
C VAL A 207 -20.19 12.83 -3.60
N ASN A 208 -19.17 13.70 -3.53
CA ASN A 208 -19.07 14.86 -4.39
C ASN A 208 -18.81 14.39 -5.83
N GLN A 209 -19.77 14.61 -6.71
CA GLN A 209 -19.79 14.08 -8.07
C GLN A 209 -19.06 14.99 -9.04
N GLU A 210 -18.80 14.51 -10.26
CA GLU A 210 -18.12 15.14 -11.38
C GLU A 210 -16.58 15.14 -11.24
N LEU A 211 -15.90 15.63 -12.27
CA LEU A 211 -14.46 15.81 -12.26
C LEU A 211 -14.07 17.02 -11.40
N ASN A 212 -12.88 16.95 -10.80
CA ASN A 212 -12.32 17.96 -9.89
C ASN A 212 -13.20 18.18 -8.63
N ALA A 213 -13.94 17.15 -8.24
CA ALA A 213 -14.71 17.14 -7.00
C ALA A 213 -13.97 16.27 -5.98
N GLU A 214 -13.32 16.93 -5.02
CA GLU A 214 -12.58 16.27 -3.96
C GLU A 214 -13.52 15.51 -3.01
N ASN A 215 -13.13 14.30 -2.62
CA ASN A 215 -13.78 13.49 -1.63
C ASN A 215 -12.76 12.99 -0.60
N GLU A 216 -13.13 13.02 0.67
CA GLU A 216 -12.40 12.33 1.73
C GLU A 216 -12.85 10.86 1.77
N VAL A 217 -11.91 9.94 1.59
CA VAL A 217 -12.12 8.49 1.68
C VAL A 217 -11.42 7.96 2.90
N ARG A 218 -12.16 7.27 3.82
CA ARG A 218 -11.61 6.74 5.06
C ARG A 218 -11.99 5.29 5.26
N VAL A 219 -11.03 4.48 5.72
CA VAL A 219 -11.22 3.08 6.10
C VAL A 219 -10.67 2.85 7.49
N VAL A 220 -11.48 2.28 8.38
CA VAL A 220 -11.08 1.88 9.73
C VAL A 220 -11.07 0.37 9.82
N ALA A 221 -9.92 -0.21 10.16
CA ALA A 221 -9.73 -1.65 10.34
C ALA A 221 -9.36 -2.00 11.78
N ARG A 222 -10.08 -2.96 12.38
CA ARG A 222 -9.79 -3.55 13.70
C ARG A 222 -9.94 -5.06 13.62
N GLY A 223 -8.82 -5.78 13.67
CA GLY A 223 -8.83 -7.21 13.44
C GLY A 223 -9.51 -7.55 12.12
N SER A 224 -10.59 -8.30 12.16
CA SER A 224 -11.40 -8.69 10.99
C SER A 224 -12.54 -7.74 10.66
N GLN A 225 -12.70 -6.63 11.37
CA GLN A 225 -13.81 -5.68 11.19
C GLN A 225 -13.35 -4.43 10.44
N PHE A 226 -14.13 -4.03 9.44
CA PHE A 226 -13.88 -2.85 8.63
C PHE A 226 -15.10 -1.93 8.60
N GLN A 227 -14.83 -0.62 8.71
CA GLN A 227 -15.81 0.45 8.55
C GLN A 227 -15.33 1.41 7.46
N PHE A 228 -16.25 1.95 6.70
CA PHE A 228 -15.98 2.77 5.53
C PHE A 228 -16.71 4.09 5.61
N PHE A 229 -16.02 5.18 5.27
CA PHE A 229 -16.56 6.53 5.37
C PHE A 229 -16.22 7.32 4.11
N ILE A 230 -17.14 8.19 3.70
CA ILE A 230 -16.96 9.17 2.63
C ILE A 230 -17.39 10.52 3.18
N ASN A 231 -16.54 11.54 3.06
CA ASN A 231 -16.83 12.90 3.52
C ASN A 231 -17.33 12.96 4.99
N GLY A 232 -16.76 12.10 5.85
CA GLY A 232 -17.09 11.97 7.26
C GLY A 232 -18.35 11.14 7.57
N GLU A 233 -19.15 10.72 6.57
CA GLU A 233 -20.34 9.88 6.76
C GLU A 233 -20.01 8.39 6.63
N GLN A 234 -20.52 7.55 7.53
CA GLN A 234 -20.35 6.11 7.46
C GLN A 234 -21.22 5.49 6.37
N MET A 235 -20.60 4.66 5.53
CA MET A 235 -21.30 3.96 4.45
C MET A 235 -21.88 2.62 4.92
N LEU A 236 -23.12 2.35 4.51
CA LEU A 236 -23.76 1.04 4.69
C LEU A 236 -23.45 0.15 3.49
N LEU A 237 -23.00 -1.05 3.75
CA LEU A 237 -22.63 -2.05 2.75
C LEU A 237 -23.76 -3.06 2.57
N CYS A 238 -23.99 -3.50 1.35
CA CYS A 238 -24.85 -4.64 1.05
C CYS A 238 -24.06 -5.94 1.24
N ILE A 239 -24.16 -6.57 2.41
CA ILE A 239 -23.42 -7.78 2.76
C ILE A 239 -24.30 -9.01 2.52
N PRO A 240 -23.88 -9.96 1.65
CA PRO A 240 -24.60 -11.21 1.41
C PRO A 240 -24.71 -12.05 2.69
N ASN A 241 -25.83 -12.79 2.84
CA ASN A 241 -26.00 -13.75 3.93
C ASN A 241 -25.04 -14.94 3.81
N ASP A 242 -24.66 -15.32 2.56
CA ASP A 242 -23.61 -16.29 2.29
C ASP A 242 -22.29 -15.52 2.04
N PRO A 243 -21.26 -15.69 2.86
CA PRO A 243 -19.99 -14.95 2.74
C PRO A 243 -19.21 -15.30 1.45
N THR A 244 -19.56 -16.39 0.76
CA THR A 244 -18.95 -16.78 -0.52
C THR A 244 -19.71 -16.21 -1.72
N ALA A 245 -20.89 -15.64 -1.51
CA ALA A 245 -21.69 -15.08 -2.58
C ALA A 245 -21.16 -13.69 -3.00
N THR A 246 -21.43 -13.35 -4.26
CA THR A 246 -21.20 -12.00 -4.76
C THR A 246 -22.34 -11.07 -4.34
N SER A 247 -22.01 -9.96 -3.70
CA SER A 247 -23.00 -8.95 -3.29
C SER A 247 -23.78 -8.40 -4.48
N THR A 248 -25.09 -8.27 -4.33
CA THR A 248 -26.00 -7.72 -5.35
C THR A 248 -26.91 -6.66 -4.72
N TYR A 249 -26.89 -5.46 -5.31
CA TYR A 249 -27.75 -4.34 -4.93
C TYR A 249 -28.44 -3.78 -6.17
N SER A 250 -29.74 -3.62 -6.14
CA SER A 250 -30.50 -3.06 -7.27
C SER A 250 -31.84 -2.48 -6.78
N GLY A 251 -32.25 -1.38 -7.37
CA GLY A 251 -33.54 -0.75 -7.05
C GLY A 251 -33.66 -0.26 -5.60
N GLY A 252 -32.54 -0.02 -4.90
CA GLY A 252 -32.53 0.37 -3.50
C GLY A 252 -32.52 -0.79 -2.50
N GLU A 253 -32.45 -2.03 -2.97
CA GLU A 253 -32.52 -3.22 -2.13
C GLU A 253 -31.25 -4.07 -2.22
N CYS A 254 -30.83 -4.62 -1.08
CA CYS A 254 -29.74 -5.60 -0.96
C CYS A 254 -30.32 -7.00 -1.09
N PHE A 255 -30.01 -7.70 -2.20
CA PHE A 255 -30.54 -9.03 -2.49
C PHE A 255 -29.75 -10.11 -1.74
N ASP A 256 -30.47 -11.06 -1.15
CA ASP A 256 -29.92 -12.19 -0.38
C ASP A 256 -28.87 -11.74 0.67
N GLY A 257 -29.05 -10.54 1.22
CA GLY A 257 -28.15 -9.91 2.17
C GLY A 257 -28.80 -8.85 3.03
N THR A 258 -28.00 -8.12 3.78
CA THR A 258 -28.46 -7.03 4.66
C THR A 258 -27.54 -5.81 4.51
N MET A 259 -28.12 -4.62 4.72
CA MET A 259 -27.34 -3.38 4.82
C MET A 259 -26.67 -3.32 6.20
N GLN A 260 -25.33 -3.21 6.22
CA GLN A 260 -24.53 -3.23 7.44
C GLN A 260 -23.46 -2.14 7.40
N GLY A 261 -23.18 -1.50 8.54
CA GLY A 261 -22.11 -0.52 8.69
C GLY A 261 -20.73 -1.12 8.96
N ILE A 262 -20.67 -2.44 9.20
CA ILE A 262 -19.43 -3.16 9.50
C ILE A 262 -19.34 -4.38 8.57
N LEU A 263 -18.24 -4.48 7.83
CA LEU A 263 -17.84 -5.69 7.12
C LEU A 263 -16.96 -6.52 8.04
N THR A 264 -17.20 -7.84 8.11
CA THR A 264 -16.31 -8.77 8.82
C THR A 264 -15.71 -9.77 7.83
N ASP A 265 -14.38 -9.75 7.71
CA ASP A 265 -13.60 -10.68 6.88
C ASP A 265 -12.19 -10.82 7.47
N ASP A 266 -11.75 -12.05 7.72
CA ASP A 266 -10.46 -12.38 8.35
C ASP A 266 -9.45 -13.01 7.37
N SER A 267 -9.76 -13.07 6.09
CA SER A 267 -8.96 -13.78 5.09
C SER A 267 -7.60 -13.13 4.82
N ILE A 268 -7.50 -11.79 4.96
CA ILE A 268 -6.25 -11.05 4.77
C ILE A 268 -5.99 -10.21 6.06
N PRO A 269 -5.15 -10.70 7.00
CA PRO A 269 -5.05 -10.09 8.33
C PRO A 269 -4.17 -8.83 8.38
N THR A 270 -3.22 -8.68 7.45
CA THR A 270 -2.23 -7.58 7.44
C THR A 270 -1.73 -7.33 6.01
N GLY A 271 -1.14 -6.18 5.76
CA GLY A 271 -0.51 -5.83 4.49
C GLY A 271 -0.29 -4.33 4.34
N GLN A 272 0.17 -3.93 3.17
CA GLN A 272 0.44 -2.54 2.81
C GLN A 272 -0.87 -1.76 2.62
N LEU A 273 -0.79 -0.44 2.79
CA LEU A 273 -1.85 0.52 2.51
C LEU A 273 -1.48 1.37 1.29
N GLY A 274 -2.48 1.86 0.59
CA GLY A 274 -2.22 2.78 -0.51
C GLY A 274 -3.47 3.28 -1.20
N VAL A 275 -3.26 3.86 -2.37
CA VAL A 275 -4.29 4.43 -3.22
C VAL A 275 -4.39 3.66 -4.54
N ILE A 276 -5.58 3.61 -5.11
CA ILE A 276 -5.89 2.85 -6.32
C ILE A 276 -6.79 3.66 -7.25
N ALA A 277 -6.56 3.52 -8.56
CA ALA A 277 -7.41 4.04 -9.62
C ALA A 277 -7.73 2.95 -10.65
N GLN A 278 -8.92 2.97 -11.21
CA GLN A 278 -9.37 2.01 -12.22
C GLN A 278 -10.18 2.70 -13.31
N ALA A 279 -9.82 2.44 -14.56
CA ALA A 279 -10.63 2.78 -15.72
C ALA A 279 -11.67 1.68 -15.94
N THR A 280 -12.93 1.94 -15.61
CA THR A 280 -14.02 0.97 -15.75
C THR A 280 -14.30 0.64 -17.21
N GLN A 281 -14.84 -0.55 -17.48
CA GLN A 281 -15.23 -0.93 -18.84
C GLN A 281 -16.42 -0.10 -19.35
N THR A 282 -17.32 0.28 -18.47
CA THR A 282 -18.51 1.07 -18.77
C THR A 282 -18.20 2.55 -18.98
N GLY A 283 -17.19 3.09 -18.32
CA GLY A 283 -16.73 4.46 -18.51
C GLY A 283 -16.17 4.74 -19.91
N GLY A 284 -15.55 3.76 -20.55
CA GLY A 284 -15.17 3.83 -21.96
C GLY A 284 -13.92 4.68 -22.26
N GLY A 285 -13.09 4.99 -21.26
CA GLY A 285 -11.85 5.77 -21.42
C GLY A 285 -10.87 5.57 -20.27
N GLY A 286 -9.64 6.09 -20.46
CA GLY A 286 -8.64 6.17 -19.38
C GLY A 286 -9.04 7.23 -18.35
N VAL A 287 -8.44 7.16 -17.16
CA VAL A 287 -8.70 8.08 -16.05
C VAL A 287 -7.40 8.61 -15.47
N SER A 288 -7.46 9.82 -14.91
CA SER A 288 -6.40 10.40 -14.10
C SER A 288 -6.99 10.81 -12.75
N ILE A 289 -6.44 10.25 -11.68
CA ILE A 289 -6.93 10.45 -10.31
C ILE A 289 -5.79 11.04 -9.48
N GLN A 290 -6.09 12.08 -8.71
CA GLN A 290 -5.16 12.68 -7.76
C GLN A 290 -5.56 12.36 -6.33
N PHE A 291 -4.53 12.13 -5.49
CA PHE A 291 -4.68 11.86 -4.07
C PHE A 291 -3.77 12.79 -3.27
N ASP A 292 -4.25 13.24 -2.11
CA ASP A 292 -3.51 14.13 -1.22
C ASP A 292 -3.84 13.85 0.25
N ASN A 293 -3.02 14.39 1.16
CA ASN A 293 -3.27 14.41 2.60
C ASN A 293 -3.56 13.02 3.20
N LEU A 294 -2.79 11.99 2.80
CA LEU A 294 -2.95 10.67 3.36
C LEU A 294 -2.44 10.63 4.80
N THR A 295 -3.29 10.18 5.71
CA THR A 295 -2.96 9.97 7.12
C THR A 295 -3.37 8.58 7.57
N VAL A 296 -2.58 7.96 8.45
CA VAL A 296 -2.89 6.68 9.08
C VAL A 296 -2.72 6.83 10.58
N PHE A 297 -3.78 6.57 11.32
CA PHE A 297 -3.79 6.53 12.78
C PHE A 297 -4.01 5.10 13.29
N SER A 298 -3.66 4.85 14.55
CA SER A 298 -4.19 3.70 15.25
C SER A 298 -5.68 3.91 15.52
N PRO A 299 -6.56 2.90 15.30
CA PRO A 299 -7.99 3.12 15.41
C PRO A 299 -8.41 3.39 16.84
N SER A 300 -9.28 4.40 17.06
CA SER A 300 -9.82 4.73 18.38
C SER A 300 -10.78 3.65 18.90
N ASN A 301 -10.84 3.44 20.21
CA ASN A 301 -11.72 2.44 20.81
C ASN A 301 -13.23 2.82 20.74
N ASP A 302 -13.56 4.06 20.38
CA ASP A 302 -14.90 4.62 20.51
C ASP A 302 -15.86 4.36 19.33
N VAL A 303 -15.40 3.79 18.22
CA VAL A 303 -16.23 3.59 17.01
C VAL A 303 -17.07 2.31 17.04
N ALA A 304 -16.98 1.48 18.10
CA ALA A 304 -17.68 0.19 18.18
C ALA A 304 -19.17 0.26 18.63
N THR A 305 -19.71 1.41 18.96
CA THR A 305 -21.11 1.52 19.42
C THR A 305 -21.91 2.50 18.56
N GLY A 306 -22.28 2.06 17.35
CA GLY A 306 -23.40 2.65 16.63
C GLY A 306 -24.71 2.36 17.38
N ASN A 307 -24.96 3.06 18.46
CA ASN A 307 -26.25 3.03 19.14
C ASN A 307 -27.20 3.94 18.34
N SER A 308 -27.91 3.36 17.37
CA SER A 308 -29.11 3.96 16.79
C SER A 308 -30.20 4.01 17.86
N ASN A 309 -30.23 5.06 18.66
CA ASN A 309 -31.40 5.49 19.40
C ASN A 309 -31.97 6.75 18.74
N ALA A 310 -32.90 6.57 17.82
CA ALA A 310 -33.95 7.52 17.48
C ALA A 310 -35.12 6.76 16.87
#